data_d661d9d613e627ff831c747541949eb3
#
_entry.id   d661d9d613e627ff831c747541949eb3
#
_cell.length_a   1.000
_cell.length_b   1.000
_cell.length_c   1.000
_cell.angle_alpha   90.00
_cell.angle_beta   90.00
_cell.angle_gamma   90.00
#
_symmetry.space_group_name_H-M   'P 1'
#
loop_
_entity.id
_entity.type
_entity.pdbx_description
1 polymer ?
#
loop_
_entity_poly.entity_id
_entity_poly.type
_entity_poly.pdbx_seq_one_letter_code
_entity_poly.pdbx_strand_id
1 'polypeptide(L)'
;MIKTQIYLRRGKEESLMRRHPWIFSGAIERIKCSEEEIKEGEIVDVFTKQGDFIARGHYQIGSIAVRVLTFEQEEINQEWWNKKIAVAYDVRRTLNLTDNEHTTCYRLIHGEGDSLPGLVVDIYDKTAVVQCHSVGMYLSRMAIAEALRNTYGDKLTAIYDKSSQTVPFKAGLNAVDGYIWGHSEQKSHVVLENGQKFMVNWEEGQKTGFFLDQRR
;
A
#
# COMPACT_ATOMS: atom_id res chain seq x y z
N MET A 1 -0.43 -11.62 19.53
CA MET A 1 0.05 -12.89 18.91
C MET A 1 -0.73 -13.08 17.62
N ILE A 2 -0.07 -13.34 16.49
CA ILE A 2 -0.77 -13.57 15.20
C ILE A 2 -1.53 -14.89 15.30
N LYS A 3 -2.81 -14.85 14.92
CA LYS A 3 -3.73 -16.00 15.08
C LYS A 3 -3.58 -17.03 13.95
N THR A 4 -3.16 -16.58 12.77
CA THR A 4 -3.11 -17.43 11.58
C THR A 4 -1.67 -17.64 11.12
N GLN A 5 -1.30 -18.89 10.92
CA GLN A 5 0.01 -19.35 10.48
C GLN A 5 -0.11 -20.12 9.17
N ILE A 6 0.69 -19.75 8.19
CA ILE A 6 0.77 -20.38 6.87
C ILE A 6 2.09 -21.12 6.76
N TYR A 7 2.04 -22.40 6.39
CA TYR A 7 3.23 -23.23 6.20
C TYR A 7 3.41 -23.53 4.71
N LEU A 8 4.61 -23.29 4.22
CA LEU A 8 4.95 -23.51 2.83
C LEU A 8 5.34 -24.96 2.55
N ARG A 9 5.10 -25.39 1.31
CA ARG A 9 5.65 -26.64 0.79
C ARG A 9 7.17 -26.52 0.69
N ARG A 10 7.87 -27.64 0.89
CA ARG A 10 9.33 -27.71 0.77
C ARG A 10 9.83 -27.13 -0.56
N GLY A 11 10.80 -26.25 -0.52
CA GLY A 11 11.43 -25.59 -1.68
C GLY A 11 10.65 -24.37 -2.22
N LYS A 12 9.46 -24.06 -1.65
CA LYS A 12 8.70 -22.87 -2.07
C LYS A 12 9.10 -21.59 -1.32
N GLU A 13 9.93 -21.72 -0.29
CA GLU A 13 10.57 -20.65 0.46
C GLU A 13 11.67 -19.92 -0.33
N GLU A 14 12.24 -20.52 -1.38
CA GLU A 14 13.39 -19.95 -2.11
C GLU A 14 13.11 -18.56 -2.72
N SER A 15 11.88 -18.31 -3.20
CA SER A 15 11.51 -16.99 -3.74
C SER A 15 11.51 -15.92 -2.64
N LEU A 16 11.06 -16.28 -1.44
CA LEU A 16 11.01 -15.38 -0.28
C LEU A 16 12.41 -15.09 0.27
N MET A 17 13.34 -16.06 0.20
CA MET A 17 14.74 -15.81 0.53
C MET A 17 15.38 -14.75 -0.40
N ARG A 18 14.88 -14.62 -1.62
CA ARG A 18 15.25 -13.54 -2.54
C ARG A 18 14.37 -12.28 -2.38
N ARG A 19 13.65 -12.17 -1.27
CA ARG A 19 12.78 -11.04 -0.93
C ARG A 19 11.63 -10.80 -1.93
N HIS A 20 11.14 -11.86 -2.62
CA HIS A 20 9.96 -11.75 -3.47
C HIS A 20 8.72 -11.50 -2.60
N PRO A 21 7.91 -10.44 -2.90
CA PRO A 21 6.84 -10.00 -1.98
C PRO A 21 5.54 -10.80 -2.10
N TRP A 22 5.46 -11.80 -2.97
CA TRP A 22 4.23 -12.57 -3.20
C TRP A 22 4.40 -14.04 -2.88
N ILE A 23 3.41 -14.60 -2.20
CA ILE A 23 3.27 -16.04 -1.96
C ILE A 23 2.05 -16.51 -2.72
N PHE A 24 2.27 -17.39 -3.69
CA PHE A 24 1.19 -17.96 -4.49
C PHE A 24 0.49 -19.07 -3.72
N SER A 25 -0.83 -19.24 -3.95
CA SER A 25 -1.65 -20.26 -3.28
C SER A 25 -1.10 -21.67 -3.45
N GLY A 26 -0.52 -22.00 -4.60
CA GLY A 26 0.12 -23.30 -4.84
C GLY A 26 1.38 -23.57 -4.01
N ALA A 27 1.96 -22.54 -3.37
CA ALA A 27 3.12 -22.70 -2.47
C ALA A 27 2.72 -23.12 -1.05
N ILE A 28 1.43 -22.97 -0.70
CA ILE A 28 0.93 -23.27 0.65
C ILE A 28 0.69 -24.78 0.82
N GLU A 29 1.23 -25.35 1.89
CA GLU A 29 0.97 -26.74 2.28
C GLU A 29 -0.22 -26.83 3.23
N ARG A 30 -0.25 -25.96 4.24
CA ARG A 30 -1.32 -25.93 5.26
C ARG A 30 -1.45 -24.56 5.90
N ILE A 31 -2.64 -24.30 6.42
CA ILE A 31 -2.96 -23.11 7.21
C ILE A 31 -3.40 -23.59 8.59
N LYS A 32 -2.86 -22.97 9.66
CA LYS A 32 -3.34 -23.10 11.02
C LYS A 32 -3.99 -21.78 11.42
N CYS A 33 -5.26 -21.79 11.70
CA CYS A 33 -6.02 -20.66 12.20
C CYS A 33 -6.65 -21.01 13.55
N SER A 34 -6.72 -20.02 14.45
CA SER A 34 -7.42 -20.18 15.74
C SER A 34 -8.93 -19.97 15.62
N GLU A 35 -9.38 -19.41 14.51
CA GLU A 35 -10.79 -19.25 14.16
C GLU A 35 -11.21 -20.31 13.13
N GLU A 36 -12.52 -20.49 12.90
CA GLU A 36 -13.02 -21.47 11.95
C GLU A 36 -12.53 -21.20 10.52
N GLU A 37 -12.42 -19.92 10.14
CA GLU A 37 -11.94 -19.51 8.82
C GLU A 37 -11.02 -18.29 8.91
N ILE A 38 -10.01 -18.27 8.01
CA ILE A 38 -9.14 -17.11 7.81
C ILE A 38 -9.89 -16.01 7.02
N LYS A 39 -9.79 -14.78 7.49
CA LYS A 39 -10.42 -13.62 6.82
C LYS A 39 -9.46 -12.97 5.83
N GLU A 40 -10.00 -12.53 4.69
CA GLU A 40 -9.23 -11.73 3.74
C GLU A 40 -8.76 -10.42 4.39
N GLY A 41 -7.52 -10.04 4.09
CA GLY A 41 -6.86 -8.87 4.69
C GLY A 41 -6.26 -9.11 6.06
N GLU A 42 -6.46 -10.29 6.66
CA GLU A 42 -5.85 -10.65 7.94
C GLU A 42 -4.32 -10.71 7.82
N ILE A 43 -3.62 -10.25 8.87
CA ILE A 43 -2.17 -10.39 8.98
C ILE A 43 -1.85 -11.82 9.40
N VAL A 44 -1.00 -12.48 8.62
CA VAL A 44 -0.58 -13.86 8.80
C VAL A 44 0.93 -13.97 8.93
N ASP A 45 1.38 -14.94 9.71
CA ASP A 45 2.77 -15.38 9.76
C ASP A 45 3.01 -16.54 8.81
N VAL A 46 4.12 -16.49 8.09
CA VAL A 46 4.51 -17.49 7.11
C VAL A 46 5.76 -18.22 7.59
N PHE A 47 5.72 -19.53 7.50
CA PHE A 47 6.77 -20.43 7.97
C PHE A 47 7.22 -21.39 6.87
N THR A 48 8.48 -21.85 6.98
CA THR A 48 8.95 -23.02 6.24
C THR A 48 8.14 -24.24 6.60
N LYS A 49 8.32 -25.35 5.86
CA LYS A 49 7.77 -26.66 6.24
C LYS A 49 8.27 -27.12 7.62
N GLN A 50 9.50 -26.76 8.00
CA GLN A 50 10.14 -27.11 9.26
C GLN A 50 9.64 -26.28 10.45
N GLY A 51 9.03 -25.13 10.19
CA GLY A 51 8.48 -24.25 11.22
C GLY A 51 9.33 -23.01 11.50
N ASP A 52 10.31 -22.71 10.64
CA ASP A 52 11.07 -21.46 10.73
C ASP A 52 10.27 -20.31 10.17
N PHE A 53 10.20 -19.19 10.89
CA PHE A 53 9.55 -17.97 10.41
C PHE A 53 10.29 -17.42 9.19
N ILE A 54 9.51 -16.98 8.16
CA ILE A 54 10.08 -16.39 6.94
C ILE A 54 9.56 -14.99 6.70
N ALA A 55 8.27 -14.77 6.88
CA ALA A 55 7.62 -13.51 6.49
C ALA A 55 6.31 -13.28 7.24
N ARG A 56 5.84 -12.04 7.21
CA ARG A 56 4.52 -11.62 7.68
C ARG A 56 3.85 -10.77 6.59
N GLY A 57 2.56 -10.94 6.37
CA GLY A 57 1.85 -10.20 5.34
C GLY A 57 0.34 -10.33 5.40
N HIS A 58 -0.34 -9.74 4.44
CA HIS A 58 -1.79 -9.81 4.30
C HIS A 58 -2.21 -11.05 3.51
N TYR A 59 -3.13 -11.83 4.07
CA TYR A 59 -3.78 -12.93 3.36
C TYR A 59 -4.87 -12.42 2.42
N GLN A 60 -5.02 -13.09 1.28
CA GLN A 60 -6.10 -12.84 0.33
C GLN A 60 -6.45 -14.11 -0.46
N ILE A 61 -7.74 -14.34 -0.69
CA ILE A 61 -8.21 -15.44 -1.54
C ILE A 61 -7.85 -15.14 -3.00
N GLY A 62 -7.12 -16.03 -3.64
CA GLY A 62 -6.71 -15.88 -5.03
C GLY A 62 -5.37 -16.54 -5.35
N SER A 63 -4.82 -16.25 -6.52
CA SER A 63 -3.52 -16.78 -6.94
C SER A 63 -2.37 -16.27 -6.08
N ILE A 64 -2.38 -14.98 -5.71
CA ILE A 64 -1.45 -14.38 -4.74
C ILE A 64 -2.12 -14.46 -3.38
N ALA A 65 -1.81 -15.50 -2.61
CA ALA A 65 -2.45 -15.78 -1.34
C ALA A 65 -1.89 -14.95 -0.17
N VAL A 66 -0.61 -14.53 -0.24
CA VAL A 66 -0.05 -13.59 0.75
C VAL A 66 0.76 -12.51 0.04
N ARG A 67 0.52 -11.27 0.41
CA ARG A 67 1.38 -10.13 0.09
C ARG A 67 2.22 -9.80 1.30
N VAL A 68 3.52 -10.02 1.17
CA VAL A 68 4.49 -9.86 2.26
C VAL A 68 4.69 -8.37 2.57
N LEU A 69 4.56 -8.02 3.84
CA LEU A 69 4.82 -6.68 4.37
C LEU A 69 6.21 -6.58 4.99
N THR A 70 6.64 -7.67 5.65
CA THR A 70 7.95 -7.74 6.28
C THR A 70 8.49 -9.15 6.27
N PHE A 71 9.82 -9.27 6.26
CA PHE A 71 10.55 -10.53 6.43
C PHE A 71 11.12 -10.66 7.84
N GLU A 72 10.79 -9.71 8.71
CA GLU A 72 11.19 -9.70 10.11
C GLU A 72 9.99 -10.04 11.01
N GLN A 73 10.26 -10.60 12.18
CA GLN A 73 9.22 -10.91 13.14
C GLN A 73 8.86 -9.67 13.99
N GLU A 74 8.29 -8.69 13.33
CA GLU A 74 7.90 -7.41 13.91
C GLU A 74 6.37 -7.22 13.87
N GLU A 75 5.82 -6.36 14.70
CA GLU A 75 4.40 -6.06 14.73
C GLU A 75 4.03 -5.04 13.66
N ILE A 76 2.94 -5.30 12.93
CA ILE A 76 2.38 -4.37 11.95
C ILE A 76 1.39 -3.45 12.68
N ASN A 77 1.91 -2.46 13.37
CA ASN A 77 1.16 -1.44 14.12
C ASN A 77 1.32 -0.05 13.46
N GLN A 78 0.80 0.99 14.09
CA GLN A 78 0.88 2.37 13.56
C GLN A 78 2.34 2.84 13.40
N GLU A 79 3.23 2.48 14.32
CA GLU A 79 4.64 2.85 14.25
C GLU A 79 5.32 2.21 13.03
N TRP A 80 4.98 0.95 12.73
CA TRP A 80 5.46 0.26 11.53
C TRP A 80 5.01 0.99 10.26
N TRP A 81 3.73 1.39 10.16
CA TRP A 81 3.23 2.18 9.03
C TRP A 81 3.94 3.52 8.91
N ASN A 82 4.13 4.24 10.03
CA ASN A 82 4.87 5.51 10.07
C ASN A 82 6.28 5.35 9.49
N LYS A 83 7.00 4.32 9.93
CA LYS A 83 8.35 4.01 9.44
C LYS A 83 8.36 3.72 7.93
N LYS A 84 7.41 2.92 7.42
CA LYS A 84 7.36 2.57 6.00
C LYS A 84 7.07 3.77 5.11
N ILE A 85 6.13 4.62 5.50
CA ILE A 85 5.81 5.85 4.76
C ILE A 85 6.98 6.83 4.81
N ALA A 86 7.64 7.00 5.96
CA ALA A 86 8.82 7.85 6.09
C ALA A 86 9.97 7.39 5.20
N VAL A 87 10.23 6.08 5.12
CA VAL A 87 11.26 5.52 4.20
C VAL A 87 10.94 5.84 2.74
N ALA A 88 9.68 5.67 2.31
CA ALA A 88 9.26 6.01 0.96
C ALA A 88 9.41 7.51 0.67
N TYR A 89 9.07 8.36 1.64
CA TYR A 89 9.27 9.81 1.56
C TYR A 89 10.74 10.19 1.41
N ASP A 90 11.62 9.58 2.21
CA ASP A 90 13.06 9.83 2.15
C ASP A 90 13.69 9.44 0.80
N VAL A 91 13.21 8.35 0.18
CA VAL A 91 13.62 8.00 -1.18
C VAL A 91 13.24 9.12 -2.17
N ARG A 92 12.00 9.66 -2.09
CA ARG A 92 11.55 10.75 -2.97
C ARG A 92 12.29 12.06 -2.68
N ARG A 93 12.64 12.31 -1.43
CA ARG A 93 13.49 13.45 -1.04
C ARG A 93 14.87 13.35 -1.67
N THR A 94 15.51 12.19 -1.66
CA THR A 94 16.79 11.95 -2.31
C THR A 94 16.73 12.18 -3.83
N LEU A 95 15.57 11.91 -4.44
CA LEU A 95 15.30 12.17 -5.85
C LEU A 95 14.86 13.62 -6.14
N ASN A 96 14.88 14.51 -5.12
CA ASN A 96 14.45 15.91 -5.23
C ASN A 96 13.00 16.06 -5.74
N LEU A 97 12.12 15.17 -5.33
CA LEU A 97 10.68 15.21 -5.66
C LEU A 97 9.84 15.86 -4.55
N THR A 98 10.32 15.84 -3.31
CA THR A 98 9.68 16.52 -2.19
C THR A 98 10.23 17.93 -2.04
N ASP A 99 9.42 18.84 -1.52
CA ASP A 99 9.81 20.24 -1.29
C ASP A 99 10.39 20.95 -2.53
N ASN A 100 9.87 20.61 -3.70
CA ASN A 100 10.34 21.10 -5.00
C ASN A 100 9.30 22.04 -5.61
N GLU A 101 9.65 23.33 -5.76
CA GLU A 101 8.75 24.36 -6.30
C GLU A 101 8.41 24.16 -7.79
N HIS A 102 9.20 23.37 -8.52
CA HIS A 102 8.98 23.08 -9.95
C HIS A 102 8.27 21.76 -10.18
N THR A 103 8.12 20.91 -9.13
CA THR A 103 7.45 19.60 -9.22
C THR A 103 6.64 19.36 -7.97
N THR A 104 5.32 19.55 -8.04
CA THR A 104 4.40 19.38 -6.92
C THR A 104 3.53 18.12 -7.05
N CYS A 105 3.78 17.29 -8.06
CA CYS A 105 3.11 16.00 -8.21
C CYS A 105 4.11 14.87 -8.44
N TYR A 106 3.95 13.78 -7.71
CA TYR A 106 4.84 12.61 -7.81
C TYR A 106 4.22 11.37 -7.15
N ARG A 107 4.69 10.19 -7.55
CA ARG A 107 4.34 8.94 -6.88
C ARG A 107 5.17 8.75 -5.62
N LEU A 108 4.50 8.78 -4.48
CA LEU A 108 5.12 8.50 -3.18
C LEU A 108 5.32 7.00 -2.96
N ILE A 109 4.32 6.18 -3.30
CA ILE A 109 4.37 4.73 -3.10
C ILE A 109 4.00 4.01 -4.39
N HIS A 110 4.86 3.10 -4.80
CA HIS A 110 4.72 2.26 -5.98
C HIS A 110 4.69 0.77 -5.60
N GLY A 111 3.74 0.37 -4.78
CA GLY A 111 3.48 -1.03 -4.47
C GLY A 111 4.72 -1.79 -4.01
N GLU A 112 5.04 -2.83 -4.75
CA GLU A 112 6.15 -3.74 -4.51
C GLU A 112 7.52 -3.04 -4.50
N GLY A 113 7.68 -2.00 -5.31
CA GLY A 113 8.92 -1.20 -5.37
C GLY A 113 9.27 -0.49 -4.07
N ASP A 114 8.26 -0.16 -3.27
CA ASP A 114 8.42 0.45 -1.94
C ASP A 114 8.15 -0.54 -0.80
N SER A 115 8.14 -1.85 -1.09
CA SER A 115 7.86 -2.92 -0.13
C SER A 115 6.49 -2.81 0.56
N LEU A 116 5.50 -2.24 -0.15
CA LEU A 116 4.11 -2.10 0.26
C LEU A 116 3.18 -2.67 -0.83
N PRO A 117 3.23 -3.99 -1.11
CA PRO A 117 2.57 -4.61 -2.24
C PRO A 117 1.07 -4.38 -2.24
N GLY A 118 0.58 -3.82 -3.34
CA GLY A 118 -0.83 -3.49 -3.49
C GLY A 118 -1.24 -2.10 -2.96
N LEU A 119 -0.28 -1.23 -2.65
CA LEU A 119 -0.53 0.17 -2.28
C LEU A 119 0.07 1.12 -3.33
N VAL A 120 -0.72 2.05 -3.82
CA VAL A 120 -0.27 3.20 -4.61
C VAL A 120 -0.67 4.48 -3.89
N VAL A 121 0.28 5.41 -3.77
CA VAL A 121 0.01 6.76 -3.24
C VAL A 121 0.68 7.77 -4.15
N ASP A 122 -0.13 8.67 -4.70
CA ASP A 122 0.32 9.79 -5.50
C ASP A 122 0.06 11.11 -4.76
N ILE A 123 1.02 12.00 -4.81
CA ILE A 123 0.92 13.34 -4.22
C ILE A 123 0.60 14.33 -5.33
N TYR A 124 -0.38 15.16 -5.10
CA TYR A 124 -0.79 16.28 -5.94
C TYR A 124 -0.84 17.55 -5.09
N ASP A 125 0.23 18.33 -5.10
CA ASP A 125 0.45 19.49 -4.24
C ASP A 125 0.26 19.09 -2.75
N LYS A 126 -0.82 19.50 -2.12
CA LYS A 126 -1.13 19.24 -0.69
C LYS A 126 -2.11 18.08 -0.48
N THR A 127 -2.42 17.32 -1.52
CA THR A 127 -3.35 16.18 -1.43
C THR A 127 -2.65 14.88 -1.78
N ALA A 128 -2.82 13.87 -0.93
CA ALA A 128 -2.45 12.49 -1.23
C ALA A 128 -3.65 11.74 -1.77
N VAL A 129 -3.49 11.06 -2.91
CA VAL A 129 -4.49 10.15 -3.47
C VAL A 129 -4.01 8.71 -3.26
N VAL A 130 -4.80 7.94 -2.53
CA VAL A 130 -4.49 6.56 -2.14
C VAL A 130 -5.31 5.59 -2.99
N GLN A 131 -4.66 4.58 -3.54
CA GLN A 131 -5.32 3.43 -4.17
C GLN A 131 -4.85 2.14 -3.54
N CYS A 132 -5.79 1.35 -3.03
CA CYS A 132 -5.57 0.03 -2.48
C CYS A 132 -5.94 -1.03 -3.52
N HIS A 133 -4.99 -1.87 -3.91
CA HIS A 133 -5.16 -2.96 -4.88
C HIS A 133 -5.28 -4.34 -4.21
N SER A 134 -5.37 -4.37 -2.88
CA SER A 134 -5.58 -5.59 -2.09
C SER A 134 -6.49 -5.31 -0.90
N VAL A 135 -7.15 -6.36 -0.42
CA VAL A 135 -8.05 -6.29 0.74
C VAL A 135 -7.31 -5.79 1.98
N GLY A 136 -6.11 -6.33 2.24
CA GLY A 136 -5.33 -5.95 3.41
C GLY A 136 -4.90 -4.49 3.40
N MET A 137 -4.50 -3.94 2.24
CA MET A 137 -4.17 -2.51 2.13
C MET A 137 -5.41 -1.64 2.33
N TYR A 138 -6.56 -2.04 1.78
CA TYR A 138 -7.81 -1.30 1.98
C TYR A 138 -8.24 -1.27 3.45
N LEU A 139 -8.15 -2.39 4.15
CA LEU A 139 -8.44 -2.45 5.58
C LEU A 139 -7.45 -1.62 6.42
N SER A 140 -6.21 -1.48 5.97
CA SER A 140 -5.16 -0.68 6.62
C SER A 140 -5.18 0.81 6.23
N ARG A 141 -6.07 1.26 5.33
CA ARG A 141 -6.03 2.60 4.75
C ARG A 141 -6.06 3.75 5.77
N MET A 142 -6.73 3.56 6.91
CA MET A 142 -6.77 4.60 7.96
C MET A 142 -5.42 4.72 8.67
N ALA A 143 -4.75 3.61 8.95
CA ALA A 143 -3.38 3.62 9.51
C ALA A 143 -2.37 4.21 8.53
N ILE A 144 -2.54 3.92 7.23
CA ILE A 144 -1.74 4.52 6.14
C ILE A 144 -1.98 6.03 6.08
N ALA A 145 -3.23 6.48 6.17
CA ALA A 145 -3.59 7.91 6.19
C ALA A 145 -2.97 8.64 7.39
N GLU A 146 -2.98 8.03 8.57
CA GLU A 146 -2.32 8.57 9.75
C GLU A 146 -0.81 8.66 9.55
N ALA A 147 -0.18 7.64 8.99
CA ALA A 147 1.25 7.64 8.70
C ALA A 147 1.64 8.72 7.67
N LEU A 148 0.81 8.96 6.64
CA LEU A 148 0.98 10.07 5.69
C LEU A 148 0.94 11.42 6.40
N ARG A 149 -0.04 11.64 7.27
CA ARG A 149 -0.15 12.86 8.08
C ARG A 149 1.06 13.08 8.97
N ASN A 150 1.51 12.03 9.65
CA ASN A 150 2.68 12.10 10.53
C ASN A 150 3.97 12.43 9.76
N THR A 151 4.09 11.95 8.51
CA THR A 151 5.27 12.19 7.68
C THR A 151 5.29 13.58 7.05
N TYR A 152 4.13 14.07 6.59
CA TYR A 152 4.03 15.34 5.85
C TYR A 152 3.75 16.54 6.75
N GLY A 153 3.10 16.34 7.92
CA GLY A 153 2.66 17.42 8.77
C GLY A 153 1.76 18.42 8.02
N ASP A 154 2.03 19.70 8.16
CA ASP A 154 1.24 20.78 7.55
C ASP A 154 1.37 20.88 6.01
N LYS A 155 2.29 20.12 5.41
CA LYS A 155 2.44 20.06 3.95
C LYS A 155 1.31 19.27 3.28
N LEU A 156 0.56 18.47 4.03
CA LEU A 156 -0.59 17.71 3.53
C LEU A 156 -1.86 18.24 4.18
N THR A 157 -2.87 18.54 3.36
CA THR A 157 -4.16 19.10 3.83
C THR A 157 -5.33 18.16 3.56
N ALA A 158 -5.18 17.18 2.66
CA ALA A 158 -6.23 16.24 2.34
C ALA A 158 -5.67 14.87 1.94
N ILE A 159 -6.43 13.81 2.19
CA ILE A 159 -6.18 12.45 1.71
C ILE A 159 -7.46 11.92 1.09
N TYR A 160 -7.39 11.56 -0.19
CA TYR A 160 -8.50 11.01 -0.95
C TYR A 160 -8.28 9.52 -1.20
N ASP A 161 -9.22 8.67 -0.77
CA ASP A 161 -9.22 7.25 -1.10
C ASP A 161 -9.92 7.04 -2.44
N LYS A 162 -9.21 6.49 -3.40
CA LYS A 162 -9.70 6.16 -4.75
C LYS A 162 -9.60 4.67 -5.03
N SER A 163 -10.08 3.86 -4.10
CA SER A 163 -9.90 2.40 -4.13
C SER A 163 -11.10 1.63 -4.67
N SER A 164 -12.25 2.29 -4.92
CA SER A 164 -13.51 1.58 -5.27
C SER A 164 -13.37 0.65 -6.49
N GLN A 165 -12.54 1.03 -7.47
CA GLN A 165 -12.34 0.25 -8.69
C GLN A 165 -11.10 -0.65 -8.64
N THR A 166 -10.27 -0.56 -7.59
CA THR A 166 -8.99 -1.28 -7.49
C THR A 166 -8.99 -2.37 -6.43
N VAL A 167 -9.83 -2.25 -5.41
CA VAL A 167 -10.05 -3.31 -4.41
C VAL A 167 -10.71 -4.51 -5.10
N PRO A 168 -10.26 -5.75 -4.83
CA PRO A 168 -10.84 -6.93 -5.44
C PRO A 168 -12.36 -7.06 -5.18
N PHE A 169 -13.15 -7.05 -6.22
CA PHE A 169 -14.63 -7.09 -6.17
C PHE A 169 -15.17 -8.30 -5.38
N LYS A 170 -14.49 -9.45 -5.48
CA LYS A 170 -14.90 -10.70 -4.81
C LYS A 170 -14.81 -10.65 -3.28
N ALA A 171 -14.12 -9.67 -2.72
CA ALA A 171 -13.97 -9.53 -1.27
C ALA A 171 -15.24 -9.02 -0.57
N GLY A 172 -16.27 -8.62 -1.32
CA GLY A 172 -17.53 -8.13 -0.75
C GLY A 172 -17.41 -6.81 0.00
N LEU A 173 -16.30 -6.08 -0.19
CA LEU A 173 -16.09 -4.78 0.43
C LEU A 173 -16.87 -3.69 -0.34
N ASN A 174 -17.66 -2.91 0.36
CA ASN A 174 -18.30 -1.72 -0.19
C ASN A 174 -17.31 -0.55 -0.18
N ALA A 175 -16.30 -0.61 -1.06
CA ALA A 175 -15.34 0.47 -1.21
C ALA A 175 -16.00 1.66 -1.93
N VAL A 176 -15.94 2.83 -1.32
CA VAL A 176 -16.45 4.09 -1.86
C VAL A 176 -15.31 5.08 -1.90
N ASP A 177 -15.15 5.74 -3.07
CA ASP A 177 -14.15 6.80 -3.21
C ASP A 177 -14.56 8.05 -2.42
N GLY A 178 -13.59 8.72 -1.80
CA GLY A 178 -13.87 9.92 -1.02
C GLY A 178 -12.70 10.37 -0.15
N TYR A 179 -12.85 11.54 0.45
CA TYR A 179 -11.87 12.05 1.41
C TYR A 179 -11.93 11.24 2.72
N ILE A 180 -10.81 10.68 3.12
CA ILE A 180 -10.65 9.97 4.40
C ILE A 180 -9.97 10.83 5.46
N TRP A 181 -9.42 11.97 5.04
CA TRP A 181 -8.92 13.03 5.93
C TRP A 181 -8.86 14.36 5.19
N GLY A 182 -9.17 15.47 5.88
CA GLY A 182 -9.23 16.79 5.27
C GLY A 182 -10.24 16.86 4.14
N HIS A 183 -10.16 17.92 3.34
CA HIS A 183 -11.05 18.11 2.19
C HIS A 183 -10.47 19.17 1.25
N SER A 184 -10.82 19.08 -0.03
CA SER A 184 -10.63 20.18 -0.98
C SER A 184 -11.98 20.52 -1.62
N GLU A 185 -12.33 21.79 -1.64
CA GLU A 185 -13.56 22.27 -2.30
C GLU A 185 -13.41 22.38 -3.82
N GLN A 186 -12.18 22.38 -4.31
CA GLN A 186 -11.89 22.49 -5.74
C GLN A 186 -11.92 21.09 -6.37
N LYS A 187 -12.62 20.93 -7.49
CA LYS A 187 -12.64 19.69 -8.27
C LYS A 187 -11.41 19.53 -9.18
N SER A 188 -10.78 20.62 -9.54
CA SER A 188 -9.63 20.62 -10.43
C SER A 188 -8.49 21.41 -9.80
N HIS A 189 -7.30 20.85 -9.83
CA HIS A 189 -6.12 21.37 -9.16
C HIS A 189 -4.98 21.56 -10.16
N VAL A 190 -4.30 22.70 -10.06
CA VAL A 190 -3.08 22.93 -10.84
C VAL A 190 -1.90 22.34 -10.09
N VAL A 191 -1.20 21.41 -10.73
CA VAL A 191 0.06 20.84 -10.24
C VAL A 191 1.19 21.19 -11.19
N LEU A 192 2.41 21.10 -10.70
CA LEU A 192 3.62 21.34 -11.49
C LEU A 192 4.37 20.02 -11.71
N GLU A 193 4.84 19.81 -12.91
CA GLU A 193 5.81 18.79 -13.25
C GLU A 193 6.92 19.42 -14.10
N ASN A 194 8.13 19.51 -13.53
CA ASN A 194 9.29 20.16 -14.16
C ASN A 194 8.98 21.59 -14.63
N GLY A 195 8.23 22.37 -13.84
CA GLY A 195 7.81 23.74 -14.15
C GLY A 195 6.60 23.86 -15.08
N GLN A 196 6.15 22.78 -15.70
CA GLN A 196 4.95 22.76 -16.53
C GLN A 196 3.68 22.61 -15.69
N LYS A 197 2.63 23.36 -16.01
CA LYS A 197 1.36 23.33 -15.30
C LYS A 197 0.42 22.30 -15.90
N PHE A 198 -0.15 21.43 -15.04
CA PHE A 198 -1.18 20.48 -15.42
C PHE A 198 -2.41 20.63 -14.54
N MET A 199 -3.58 20.53 -15.18
CA MET A 199 -4.85 20.45 -14.45
C MET A 199 -5.15 19.00 -14.12
N VAL A 200 -5.32 18.69 -12.84
CA VAL A 200 -5.58 17.33 -12.35
C VAL A 200 -6.92 17.30 -11.62
N ASN A 201 -7.71 16.26 -11.91
CA ASN A 201 -8.94 15.95 -11.18
C ASN A 201 -8.84 14.49 -10.73
N TRP A 202 -8.58 14.25 -9.45
CA TRP A 202 -8.49 12.90 -8.92
C TRP A 202 -9.86 12.26 -8.62
N GLU A 203 -10.93 13.04 -8.52
CA GLU A 203 -12.27 12.51 -8.27
C GLU A 203 -12.83 11.82 -9.53
N GLU A 204 -12.74 12.49 -10.69
CA GLU A 204 -13.34 12.04 -11.96
C GLU A 204 -12.29 11.51 -12.96
N GLY A 205 -11.00 11.82 -12.75
CA GLY A 205 -9.91 11.44 -13.66
C GLY A 205 -9.57 9.96 -13.60
N GLN A 206 -8.84 9.48 -14.60
CA GLN A 206 -8.36 8.11 -14.65
C GLN A 206 -7.24 7.85 -13.63
N LYS A 207 -7.06 6.59 -13.23
CA LYS A 207 -6.09 6.16 -12.20
C LYS A 207 -6.25 7.01 -10.93
N THR A 208 -5.16 7.61 -10.44
CA THR A 208 -5.17 8.54 -9.32
C THR A 208 -5.52 9.98 -9.71
N GLY A 209 -5.71 10.28 -11.01
CA GLY A 209 -6.06 11.60 -11.55
C GLY A 209 -5.12 12.10 -12.65
N PHE A 210 -3.87 11.60 -12.72
CA PHE A 210 -2.87 11.99 -13.70
C PHE A 210 -1.89 10.84 -14.00
N PHE A 211 -1.25 10.88 -15.17
CA PHE A 211 -0.28 9.88 -15.62
C PHE A 211 1.14 10.29 -15.26
N LEU A 212 1.54 10.07 -14.01
CA LEU A 212 2.88 10.39 -13.49
C LEU A 212 4.02 9.58 -14.13
N ASP A 213 3.68 8.47 -14.81
CA ASP A 213 4.61 7.60 -15.51
C ASP A 213 5.07 8.15 -16.88
N GLN A 214 4.52 9.27 -17.34
CA GLN A 214 4.93 9.95 -18.58
C GLN A 214 6.10 10.94 -18.38
N ARG A 215 6.61 11.08 -17.17
CA ARG A 215 7.75 11.94 -16.84
C ARG A 215 9.01 11.47 -17.58
N ARG A 216 9.71 12.39 -18.23
CA ARG A 216 11.02 12.21 -18.87
C ARG A 216 12.13 12.83 -18.03
#